data_4b3a6d75c2e17eedbf7899c31b9945f2
#
_entry.id   4b3a6d75c2e17eedbf7899c31b9945f2
#
_cell.length_a   1.000
_cell.length_b   1.000
_cell.length_c   1.000
_cell.angle_alpha   90.00
_cell.angle_beta   90.00
_cell.angle_gamma   90.00
#
_symmetry.space_group_name_H-M   'P 1'
#
loop_
_entity.id
_entity.type
_entity.pdbx_description
1 polymer ?
#
loop_
_entity_poly.entity_id
_entity_poly.type
_entity_poly.pdbx_seq_one_letter_code
_entity_poly.pdbx_strand_id
1 'polypeptide(L)'
;MLFRSIRQGSGTFISDKNGVADDPLGFFMMDDRRQLTEDLLQARLILEPALAALAAQNGSEEEIKELEYILKELEGLIRDKKDYSEKDSQFHAQIATCSHNRVMTNLIPVITEGVRVFADSVEETEYEQTLLSHRRIFEAIRDGRGEDARQEMYFHLMYNHNRYRKE
;
A
#
# COMPACT_ATOMS: atom_id res chain seq x y z
N MET A 1 -2.87 -9.29 22.58
CA MET A 1 -1.50 -9.69 22.95
C MET A 1 -0.69 -8.42 23.03
N LEU A 2 -0.11 -8.09 24.19
CA LEU A 2 0.66 -6.86 24.37
C LEU A 2 2.11 -7.13 23.93
N PHE A 3 2.62 -6.39 22.96
CA PHE A 3 4.01 -6.48 22.53
C PHE A 3 4.90 -5.66 23.47
N ARG A 4 6.06 -6.23 23.84
CA ARG A 4 7.06 -5.56 24.66
C ARG A 4 8.22 -5.13 23.78
N SER A 5 8.57 -3.85 23.81
CA SER A 5 9.84 -3.37 23.27
C SER A 5 10.86 -3.19 24.40
N ILE A 6 12.10 -3.63 24.18
CA ILE A 6 13.19 -3.48 25.15
C ILE A 6 14.17 -2.45 24.59
N ARG A 7 14.34 -1.32 25.29
CA ARG A 7 15.44 -0.39 25.01
C ARG A 7 16.53 -0.61 26.06
N GLN A 8 17.73 -0.94 25.60
CA GLN A 8 18.85 -1.17 26.49
C GLN A 8 19.12 0.07 27.36
N GLY A 9 19.06 -0.07 28.69
CA GLY A 9 19.25 1.03 29.66
C GLY A 9 17.99 1.84 30.03
N SER A 10 16.83 1.61 29.43
CA SER A 10 15.61 2.40 29.67
C SER A 10 14.41 1.60 30.19
N GLY A 11 14.56 0.29 30.43
CA GLY A 11 13.49 -0.59 30.91
C GLY A 11 12.65 -1.19 29.80
N THR A 12 11.62 -1.94 30.20
CA THR A 12 10.62 -2.56 29.29
C THR A 12 9.37 -1.72 29.28
N PHE A 13 8.97 -1.26 28.11
CA PHE A 13 7.75 -0.48 27.92
C PHE A 13 6.67 -1.33 27.22
N ILE A 14 5.41 -1.14 27.60
CA ILE A 14 4.27 -1.69 26.86
C ILE A 14 3.94 -0.67 25.77
N SER A 15 3.95 -1.10 24.52
CA SER A 15 3.55 -0.25 23.39
C SER A 15 2.04 -0.03 23.41
N ASP A 16 1.60 1.21 23.29
CA ASP A 16 0.18 1.57 23.09
C ASP A 16 -0.28 1.27 21.64
N LYS A 17 0.64 0.90 20.75
CA LYS A 17 0.32 0.45 19.40
C LYS A 17 -0.29 -0.95 19.47
N ASN A 18 -1.58 -1.04 19.31
CA ASN A 18 -2.27 -2.30 19.06
C ASN A 18 -1.89 -2.78 17.66
N GLY A 19 -0.96 -3.73 17.57
CA GLY A 19 -0.69 -4.28 16.26
C GLY A 19 0.70 -4.86 16.05
N VAL A 20 1.17 -4.69 14.89
CA VAL A 20 2.34 -5.29 14.27
C VAL A 20 3.61 -4.62 14.80
N ALA A 21 4.66 -5.37 15.09
CA ALA A 21 5.99 -4.83 15.45
C ALA A 21 6.51 -3.89 14.33
N ASP A 22 7.47 -3.04 14.64
CA ASP A 22 8.01 -2.08 13.66
C ASP A 22 8.62 -2.77 12.41
N ASP A 23 9.09 -4.01 12.54
CA ASP A 23 9.56 -4.85 11.42
C ASP A 23 9.12 -6.31 11.64
N PRO A 24 7.86 -6.64 11.39
CA PRO A 24 7.29 -7.96 11.72
C PRO A 24 7.79 -9.09 10.83
N LEU A 25 8.30 -8.77 9.64
CA LEU A 25 8.81 -9.73 8.67
C LEU A 25 10.34 -9.70 8.55
N GLY A 26 11.03 -8.86 9.34
CA GLY A 26 12.48 -8.82 9.38
C GLY A 26 13.13 -8.19 8.15
N PHE A 27 12.45 -7.30 7.46
CA PHE A 27 12.94 -6.66 6.24
C PHE A 27 14.23 -5.86 6.46
N PHE A 28 14.39 -5.22 7.63
CA PHE A 28 15.61 -4.47 7.97
C PHE A 28 16.83 -5.36 8.18
N MET A 29 16.63 -6.68 8.34
CA MET A 29 17.70 -7.67 8.51
C MET A 29 18.18 -8.27 7.19
N MET A 30 17.51 -7.93 6.07
CA MET A 30 17.87 -8.41 4.73
C MET A 30 18.93 -7.51 4.10
N ASP A 31 20.03 -8.11 3.64
CA ASP A 31 21.21 -7.38 3.12
C ASP A 31 20.96 -6.79 1.72
N ASP A 32 20.27 -7.53 0.85
CA ASP A 32 19.98 -7.11 -0.54
C ASP A 32 18.66 -6.34 -0.61
N ARG A 33 18.73 -5.03 -0.44
CA ARG A 33 17.58 -4.14 -0.48
C ARG A 33 16.91 -4.07 -1.86
N ARG A 34 17.70 -4.17 -2.94
CA ARG A 34 17.17 -4.14 -4.29
C ARG A 34 16.33 -5.39 -4.56
N GLN A 35 16.86 -6.56 -4.25
CA GLN A 35 16.11 -7.81 -4.38
C GLN A 35 14.86 -7.81 -3.48
N LEU A 36 14.98 -7.33 -2.25
CA LEU A 36 13.84 -7.20 -1.35
C LEU A 36 12.74 -6.32 -1.94
N THR A 37 13.09 -5.17 -2.52
CA THR A 37 12.10 -4.29 -3.17
C THR A 37 11.44 -4.97 -4.36
N GLU A 38 12.19 -5.67 -5.22
CA GLU A 38 11.61 -6.46 -6.32
C GLU A 38 10.63 -7.52 -5.81
N ASP A 39 10.99 -8.25 -4.75
CA ASP A 39 10.14 -9.28 -4.14
C ASP A 39 8.87 -8.69 -3.52
N LEU A 40 8.97 -7.52 -2.86
CA LEU A 40 7.81 -6.80 -2.32
C LEU A 40 6.85 -6.32 -3.42
N LEU A 41 7.39 -5.76 -4.51
CA LEU A 41 6.58 -5.36 -5.68
C LEU A 41 5.90 -6.57 -6.33
N GLN A 42 6.59 -7.71 -6.40
CA GLN A 42 6.01 -8.95 -6.90
C GLN A 42 4.91 -9.48 -5.97
N ALA A 43 5.10 -9.41 -4.65
CA ALA A 43 4.07 -9.79 -3.68
C ALA A 43 2.81 -8.92 -3.84
N ARG A 44 2.96 -7.61 -4.05
CA ARG A 44 1.84 -6.71 -4.36
C ARG A 44 1.09 -7.14 -5.62
N LEU A 45 1.79 -7.45 -6.70
CA LEU A 45 1.19 -7.94 -7.96
C LEU A 45 0.38 -9.22 -7.79
N ILE A 46 0.76 -10.09 -6.87
CA ILE A 46 0.05 -11.34 -6.58
C ILE A 46 -1.21 -11.08 -5.75
N LEU A 47 -1.13 -10.18 -4.77
CA LEU A 47 -2.16 -10.04 -3.73
C LEU A 47 -3.18 -8.94 -4.02
N GLU A 48 -2.73 -7.75 -4.38
CA GLU A 48 -3.57 -6.57 -4.39
C GLU A 48 -4.63 -6.54 -5.50
N PRO A 49 -4.43 -7.11 -6.72
CA PRO A 49 -5.50 -7.19 -7.70
C PRO A 49 -6.72 -7.97 -7.21
N ALA A 50 -6.49 -9.07 -6.49
CA ALA A 50 -7.58 -9.83 -5.89
C ALA A 50 -8.27 -9.07 -4.77
N LEU A 51 -7.52 -8.30 -3.97
CA LEU A 51 -8.07 -7.46 -2.91
C LEU A 51 -8.91 -6.31 -3.46
N ALA A 52 -8.49 -5.69 -4.57
CA ALA A 52 -9.29 -4.65 -5.23
C ALA A 52 -10.65 -5.18 -5.70
N ALA A 53 -10.69 -6.41 -6.26
CA ALA A 53 -11.93 -7.05 -6.63
C ALA A 53 -12.84 -7.33 -5.41
N LEU A 54 -12.26 -7.82 -4.30
CA LEU A 54 -13.00 -8.04 -3.06
C LEU A 54 -13.47 -6.71 -2.43
N ALA A 55 -12.66 -5.66 -2.49
CA ALA A 55 -13.03 -4.33 -2.01
C ALA A 55 -14.26 -3.77 -2.73
N ALA A 56 -14.35 -3.98 -4.04
CA ALA A 56 -15.52 -3.60 -4.83
C ALA A 56 -16.79 -4.38 -4.44
N GLN A 57 -16.66 -5.59 -3.90
CA GLN A 57 -17.79 -6.42 -3.50
C GLN A 57 -18.21 -6.22 -2.03
N ASN A 58 -17.24 -5.94 -1.15
CA ASN A 58 -17.43 -6.02 0.29
C ASN A 58 -17.35 -4.66 1.00
N GLY A 59 -16.72 -3.65 0.37
CA GLY A 59 -16.47 -2.35 1.01
C GLY A 59 -17.77 -1.65 1.43
N SER A 60 -17.82 -1.22 2.69
CA SER A 60 -18.95 -0.41 3.19
C SER A 60 -18.89 1.01 2.63
N GLU A 61 -20.03 1.72 2.70
CA GLU A 61 -20.09 3.12 2.26
C GLU A 61 -19.08 4.00 3.01
N GLU A 62 -18.88 3.75 4.29
CA GLU A 62 -17.92 4.48 5.14
C GLU A 62 -16.49 4.22 4.70
N GLU A 63 -16.14 2.96 4.44
CA GLU A 63 -14.80 2.57 3.99
C GLU A 63 -14.48 3.12 2.59
N ILE A 64 -15.47 3.15 1.69
CA ILE A 64 -15.33 3.75 0.36
C ILE A 64 -15.16 5.28 0.44
N LYS A 65 -15.87 5.96 1.37
CA LYS A 65 -15.67 7.39 1.63
C LYS A 65 -14.27 7.68 2.17
N GLU A 66 -13.75 6.83 3.04
CA GLU A 66 -12.37 6.96 3.53
C GLU A 66 -11.36 6.75 2.39
N LEU A 67 -11.58 5.75 1.53
CA LEU A 67 -10.74 5.53 0.35
C LEU A 67 -10.76 6.76 -0.59
N GLU A 68 -11.92 7.39 -0.79
CA GLU A 68 -12.05 8.63 -1.56
C GLU A 68 -11.27 9.79 -0.93
N TYR A 69 -11.35 9.92 0.39
CA TYR A 69 -10.61 10.95 1.13
C TYR A 69 -9.10 10.78 0.95
N ILE A 70 -8.59 9.55 1.13
CA ILE A 70 -7.16 9.23 0.95
C ILE A 70 -6.73 9.53 -0.49
N LEU A 71 -7.54 9.17 -1.49
CA LEU A 71 -7.27 9.47 -2.90
C LEU A 71 -7.16 10.99 -3.15
N LYS A 72 -8.08 11.79 -2.61
CA LYS A 72 -8.04 13.25 -2.76
C LYS A 72 -6.79 13.89 -2.15
N GLU A 73 -6.36 13.41 -0.99
CA GLU A 73 -5.12 13.84 -0.34
C GLU A 73 -3.90 13.46 -1.20
N LEU A 74 -3.84 12.22 -1.69
CA LEU A 74 -2.80 11.74 -2.60
C LEU A 74 -2.72 12.58 -3.87
N GLU A 75 -3.86 12.82 -4.52
CA GLU A 75 -3.94 13.68 -5.71
C GLU A 75 -3.46 15.11 -5.44
N GLY A 76 -3.77 15.66 -4.27
CA GLY A 76 -3.31 16.98 -3.84
C GLY A 76 -1.78 17.03 -3.73
N LEU A 77 -1.18 16.05 -3.06
CA LEU A 77 0.28 15.95 -2.92
C LEU A 77 0.98 15.84 -4.27
N ILE A 78 0.47 14.98 -5.17
CA ILE A 78 1.02 14.81 -6.52
C ILE A 78 0.93 16.12 -7.33
N ARG A 79 -0.20 16.83 -7.30
CA ARG A 79 -0.35 18.12 -8.01
C ARG A 79 0.60 19.19 -7.46
N ASP A 80 0.83 19.18 -6.14
CA ASP A 80 1.75 20.08 -5.47
C ASP A 80 3.23 19.67 -5.64
N LYS A 81 3.50 18.53 -6.31
CA LYS A 81 4.83 17.94 -6.48
C LYS A 81 5.53 17.64 -5.13
N LYS A 82 4.75 17.20 -4.15
CA LYS A 82 5.21 16.78 -2.82
C LYS A 82 5.35 15.27 -2.75
N ASP A 83 6.11 14.79 -1.76
CA ASP A 83 6.16 13.35 -1.47
C ASP A 83 4.77 12.83 -1.12
N TYR A 84 4.33 11.84 -1.87
CA TYR A 84 3.03 11.19 -1.74
C TYR A 84 3.14 9.71 -1.30
N SER A 85 4.34 9.22 -1.08
CA SER A 85 4.62 7.79 -0.82
C SER A 85 3.84 7.24 0.37
N GLU A 86 3.69 8.03 1.45
CA GLU A 86 2.89 7.63 2.60
C GLU A 86 1.39 7.52 2.26
N LYS A 87 0.87 8.46 1.47
CA LYS A 87 -0.55 8.42 1.05
C LYS A 87 -0.82 7.30 0.05
N ASP A 88 0.14 6.99 -0.83
CA ASP A 88 0.11 5.82 -1.69
C ASP A 88 -0.02 4.53 -0.87
N SER A 89 0.85 4.35 0.13
CA SER A 89 0.76 3.21 1.04
C SER A 89 -0.58 3.13 1.78
N GLN A 90 -1.12 4.28 2.23
CA GLN A 90 -2.43 4.35 2.88
C GLN A 90 -3.57 3.97 1.93
N PHE A 91 -3.52 4.36 0.65
CA PHE A 91 -4.52 4.00 -0.35
C PHE A 91 -4.59 2.48 -0.54
N HIS A 92 -3.46 1.82 -0.72
CA HIS A 92 -3.40 0.37 -0.86
C HIS A 92 -3.83 -0.37 0.42
N ALA A 93 -3.44 0.13 1.59
CA ALA A 93 -3.89 -0.40 2.89
C ALA A 93 -5.40 -0.28 3.07
N GLN A 94 -6.02 0.83 2.65
CA GLN A 94 -7.45 1.03 2.72
C GLN A 94 -8.20 0.08 1.78
N ILE A 95 -7.69 -0.21 0.59
CA ILE A 95 -8.26 -1.24 -0.30
C ILE A 95 -8.24 -2.62 0.37
N ALA A 96 -7.15 -2.96 1.07
CA ALA A 96 -7.09 -4.20 1.82
C ALA A 96 -8.13 -4.22 2.97
N THR A 97 -8.40 -3.10 3.61
CA THR A 97 -9.48 -2.97 4.62
C THR A 97 -10.85 -3.19 3.98
N CYS A 98 -11.16 -2.51 2.87
CA CYS A 98 -12.40 -2.66 2.12
C CYS A 98 -12.63 -4.10 1.63
N SER A 99 -11.58 -4.91 1.47
CA SER A 99 -11.70 -6.31 1.06
C SER A 99 -12.33 -7.21 2.13
N HIS A 100 -12.40 -6.76 3.39
CA HIS A 100 -12.82 -7.49 4.58
C HIS A 100 -11.99 -8.77 4.87
N ASN A 101 -10.79 -8.87 4.30
CA ASN A 101 -9.85 -9.94 4.61
C ASN A 101 -8.92 -9.53 5.76
N ARG A 102 -9.23 -9.98 6.97
CA ARG A 102 -8.50 -9.62 8.21
C ARG A 102 -6.99 -9.91 8.15
N VAL A 103 -6.56 -10.92 7.42
CA VAL A 103 -5.13 -11.23 7.25
C VAL A 103 -4.49 -10.15 6.37
N MET A 104 -5.11 -9.82 5.24
CA MET A 104 -4.59 -8.86 4.29
C MET A 104 -4.63 -7.43 4.82
N THR A 105 -5.63 -7.07 5.63
CA THR A 105 -5.68 -5.77 6.32
C THR A 105 -4.45 -5.52 7.20
N ASN A 106 -3.83 -6.58 7.74
CA ASN A 106 -2.60 -6.46 8.52
C ASN A 106 -1.32 -6.66 7.67
N LEU A 107 -1.38 -7.44 6.61
CA LEU A 107 -0.21 -7.80 5.80
C LEU A 107 0.14 -6.71 4.78
N ILE A 108 -0.84 -6.16 4.07
CA ILE A 108 -0.60 -5.17 3.02
C ILE A 108 0.11 -3.91 3.56
N PRO A 109 -0.28 -3.31 4.71
CA PRO A 109 0.46 -2.18 5.27
C PRO A 109 1.95 -2.46 5.49
N VAL A 110 2.30 -3.68 5.90
CA VAL A 110 3.71 -4.08 6.10
C VAL A 110 4.47 -4.13 4.77
N ILE A 111 3.84 -4.72 3.74
CA ILE A 111 4.45 -4.84 2.41
C ILE A 111 4.62 -3.46 1.76
N THR A 112 3.58 -2.62 1.80
CA THR A 112 3.61 -1.27 1.20
C THR A 112 4.60 -0.35 1.90
N GLU A 113 4.69 -0.45 3.24
CA GLU A 113 5.70 0.28 4.01
C GLU A 113 7.12 -0.18 3.66
N GLY A 114 7.33 -1.48 3.44
CA GLY A 114 8.61 -2.01 2.96
C GLY A 114 9.00 -1.38 1.61
N VAL A 115 8.08 -1.33 0.65
CA VAL A 115 8.33 -0.66 -0.64
C VAL A 115 8.68 0.82 -0.42
N ARG A 116 7.91 1.55 0.40
CA ARG A 116 8.14 2.97 0.70
C ARG A 116 9.53 3.23 1.29
N VAL A 117 10.01 2.34 2.15
CA VAL A 117 11.30 2.51 2.86
C VAL A 117 12.50 2.10 2.00
N PHE A 118 12.35 1.10 1.14
CA PHE A 118 13.45 0.48 0.42
C PHE A 118 13.51 0.84 -1.06
N ALA A 119 12.41 1.31 -1.68
CA ALA A 119 12.44 1.80 -3.04
C ALA A 119 13.08 3.20 -3.10
N ASP A 120 13.89 3.42 -4.14
CA ASP A 120 14.41 4.75 -4.44
C ASP A 120 13.28 5.68 -4.89
N SER A 121 13.51 7.00 -4.78
CA SER A 121 12.50 8.02 -5.05
C SER A 121 11.99 7.97 -6.50
N VAL A 122 10.68 8.15 -6.64
CA VAL A 122 9.97 8.17 -7.93
C VAL A 122 10.34 9.41 -8.74
N GLU A 123 10.67 9.26 -10.05
CA GLU A 123 10.91 10.39 -10.93
C GLU A 123 9.65 11.24 -11.20
N GLU A 124 9.82 12.55 -11.33
CA GLU A 124 8.72 13.53 -11.50
C GLU A 124 7.87 13.34 -12.78
N THR A 125 8.36 12.60 -13.78
CA THR A 125 7.72 12.47 -15.09
C THR A 125 6.44 11.62 -15.10
N GLU A 126 6.05 11.01 -13.99
CA GLU A 126 5.02 9.97 -13.95
C GLU A 126 3.81 10.30 -13.08
N TYR A 127 3.75 11.51 -12.55
CA TYR A 127 2.65 11.96 -11.70
C TYR A 127 1.26 11.80 -12.35
N GLU A 128 1.13 12.10 -13.64
CA GLU A 128 -0.16 11.98 -14.34
C GLU A 128 -0.62 10.53 -14.46
N GLN A 129 0.29 9.60 -14.77
CA GLN A 129 -0.04 8.19 -14.87
C GLN A 129 -0.43 7.60 -13.51
N THR A 130 0.28 7.98 -12.45
CA THR A 130 -0.04 7.59 -11.08
C THR A 130 -1.43 8.09 -10.68
N LEU A 131 -1.73 9.37 -10.91
CA LEU A 131 -3.06 9.95 -10.65
C LEU A 131 -4.18 9.20 -11.37
N LEU A 132 -3.99 8.97 -12.66
CA LEU A 132 -5.00 8.34 -13.51
C LEU A 132 -5.28 6.91 -13.08
N SER A 133 -4.23 6.13 -12.77
CA SER A 133 -4.38 4.74 -12.36
C SER A 133 -5.09 4.59 -11.01
N HIS A 134 -4.71 5.38 -10.00
CA HIS A 134 -5.37 5.37 -8.70
C HIS A 134 -6.87 5.74 -8.80
N ARG A 135 -7.19 6.75 -9.62
CA ARG A 135 -8.57 7.16 -9.85
C ARG A 135 -9.40 6.05 -10.49
N ARG A 136 -8.87 5.36 -11.51
CA ARG A 136 -9.55 4.23 -12.16
C ARG A 136 -9.80 3.07 -11.20
N ILE A 137 -8.83 2.74 -10.37
CA ILE A 137 -8.98 1.72 -9.33
C ILE A 137 -10.12 2.12 -8.38
N PHE A 138 -10.09 3.35 -7.86
CA PHE A 138 -11.12 3.85 -6.95
C PHE A 138 -12.51 3.83 -7.58
N GLU A 139 -12.67 4.33 -8.81
CA GLU A 139 -13.96 4.35 -9.51
C GLU A 139 -14.51 2.94 -9.73
N ALA A 140 -13.65 1.98 -10.08
CA ALA A 140 -14.06 0.60 -10.24
C ALA A 140 -14.51 -0.03 -8.91
N ILE A 141 -13.81 0.26 -7.81
CA ILE A 141 -14.19 -0.20 -6.46
C ILE A 141 -15.51 0.43 -6.03
N ARG A 142 -15.64 1.76 -6.12
CA ARG A 142 -16.84 2.52 -5.74
C ARG A 142 -18.08 2.02 -6.48
N ASP A 143 -17.93 1.73 -7.77
CA ASP A 143 -19.03 1.32 -8.64
C ASP A 143 -19.35 -0.19 -8.57
N GLY A 144 -18.68 -0.94 -7.68
CA GLY A 144 -18.87 -2.38 -7.50
C GLY A 144 -18.36 -3.25 -8.66
N ARG A 145 -17.49 -2.71 -9.53
CA ARG A 145 -16.98 -3.39 -10.73
C ARG A 145 -15.71 -4.17 -10.41
N GLY A 146 -15.89 -5.33 -9.71
CA GLY A 146 -14.78 -6.09 -9.13
C GLY A 146 -13.71 -6.52 -10.15
N GLU A 147 -14.11 -6.98 -11.35
CA GLU A 147 -13.13 -7.43 -12.35
C GLU A 147 -12.35 -6.24 -12.95
N ASP A 148 -13.02 -5.10 -13.16
CA ASP A 148 -12.34 -3.86 -13.58
C ASP A 148 -11.36 -3.38 -12.49
N ALA A 149 -11.77 -3.41 -11.23
CA ALA A 149 -10.89 -3.05 -10.10
C ALA A 149 -9.64 -3.94 -10.03
N ARG A 150 -9.81 -5.26 -10.25
CA ARG A 150 -8.71 -6.21 -10.37
C ARG A 150 -7.75 -5.83 -11.49
N GLN A 151 -8.28 -5.55 -12.65
CA GLN A 151 -7.50 -5.27 -13.85
C GLN A 151 -6.75 -3.94 -13.75
N GLU A 152 -7.40 -2.88 -13.27
CA GLU A 152 -6.79 -1.57 -13.08
C GLU A 152 -5.67 -1.62 -12.01
N MET A 153 -5.89 -2.33 -10.91
CA MET A 153 -4.86 -2.57 -9.89
C MET A 153 -3.67 -3.35 -10.47
N TYR A 154 -3.91 -4.40 -11.26
CA TYR A 154 -2.85 -5.17 -11.90
C TYR A 154 -2.01 -4.29 -12.84
N PHE A 155 -2.62 -3.47 -13.68
CA PHE A 155 -1.89 -2.57 -14.59
C PHE A 155 -1.10 -1.51 -13.84
N HIS A 156 -1.68 -0.93 -12.79
CA HIS A 156 -0.99 0.03 -11.92
C HIS A 156 0.29 -0.58 -11.33
N LEU A 157 0.19 -1.75 -10.71
CA LEU A 157 1.33 -2.40 -10.06
C LEU A 157 2.34 -2.95 -11.07
N MET A 158 1.90 -3.46 -12.23
CA MET A 158 2.79 -3.91 -13.31
C MET A 158 3.61 -2.74 -13.87
N TYR A 159 2.99 -1.56 -14.01
CA TYR A 159 3.69 -0.36 -14.43
C TYR A 159 4.81 0.00 -13.44
N ASN A 160 4.51 0.04 -12.14
CA ASN A 160 5.47 0.33 -11.08
C ASN A 160 6.61 -0.71 -11.02
N HIS A 161 6.28 -1.99 -11.11
CA HIS A 161 7.27 -3.07 -11.11
C HIS A 161 8.21 -3.00 -12.33
N ASN A 162 7.66 -2.81 -13.54
CA ASN A 162 8.47 -2.74 -14.76
C ASN A 162 9.41 -1.53 -14.77
N ARG A 163 9.00 -0.45 -14.13
CA ARG A 163 9.79 0.75 -13.98
C ARG A 163 10.98 0.49 -13.07
N TYR A 164 10.75 -0.03 -11.87
CA TYR A 164 11.81 -0.33 -10.89
C TYR A 164 12.90 -1.24 -11.48
N ARG A 165 12.56 -2.16 -12.39
CA ARG A 165 13.52 -3.04 -13.06
C ARG A 165 14.37 -2.37 -14.14
N LYS A 166 14.00 -1.18 -14.61
CA LYS A 166 14.77 -0.45 -15.66
C LYS A 166 15.81 0.50 -15.06
N GLU A 167 15.66 0.84 -13.80
CA GLU A 167 16.63 1.60 -13.01
C GLU A 167 17.72 0.67 -12.44
#